data_2b1e596ea518153cb3a9c5de9362ce70
#
_entry.id   2b1e596ea518153cb3a9c5de9362ce70
#
_cell.length_a   1.000
_cell.length_b   1.000
_cell.length_c   1.000
_cell.angle_alpha   90.00
_cell.angle_beta   90.00
_cell.angle_gamma   90.00
#
_symmetry.space_group_name_H-M   'P 1'
#
loop_
_entity.id
_entity.type
_entity.pdbx_description
1 polymer ?
#
loop_
_entity_poly.entity_id
_entity_poly.type
_entity_poly.pdbx_seq_one_letter_code
_entity_poly.pdbx_strand_id
1 'polypeptide(L)'
;ERAAFTLTNLAIAQSPTATEITPSPAPRYTASELRAARADDHRFRAVCDTAESILGRPLTDALQRTLYTVYNHIGLPAEVIIELLSYLGRDKGAIKGRDIEREACIWSDKGILTTADVQRYLSEVEAEKPLRDALFQTLGVVGRAPTAAERSLIALCLEKGFPPDALQLAIQRMKRGIGQFSASYLRKMLSSWDQKGVHTVAEITALEPESIRKNQPTAPVTEPPFGNAAAPAAGSAQPAQLADWEKEWLE
;
A
#
# COMPACT_ATOMS: atom_id res chain seq x y z
N GLU A 1 -3.73 34.03 70.28
CA GLU A 1 -4.70 33.71 69.17
C GLU A 1 -3.95 32.94 68.08
N ARG A 2 -4.24 31.65 68.01
CA ARG A 2 -3.68 30.75 67.00
C ARG A 2 -4.78 30.48 65.98
N ALA A 3 -4.62 30.98 64.77
CA ALA A 3 -5.47 30.60 63.65
C ALA A 3 -5.01 29.25 63.05
N ALA A 4 -5.89 28.25 63.13
CA ALA A 4 -5.69 26.96 62.53
C ALA A 4 -6.02 27.04 61.04
N PHE A 5 -5.02 26.80 60.15
CA PHE A 5 -5.23 26.63 58.73
C PHE A 5 -5.65 25.19 58.45
N THR A 6 -6.88 24.99 58.05
CA THR A 6 -7.41 23.74 57.56
C THR A 6 -6.99 23.53 56.11
N LEU A 7 -6.12 22.55 55.84
CA LEU A 7 -5.76 22.13 54.50
C LEU A 7 -6.92 21.37 53.88
N THR A 8 -7.62 22.02 52.95
CA THR A 8 -8.64 21.36 52.10
C THR A 8 -7.93 20.48 51.10
N ASN A 9 -8.19 19.17 51.21
CA ASN A 9 -7.70 18.14 50.30
C ASN A 9 -8.25 18.39 48.90
N LEU A 10 -7.39 18.88 47.97
CA LEU A 10 -7.72 19.03 46.55
C LEU A 10 -7.65 17.62 45.94
N ALA A 11 -8.81 17.05 45.67
CA ALA A 11 -8.93 15.79 44.95
C ALA A 11 -8.31 15.95 43.55
N ILE A 12 -7.22 15.23 43.31
CA ILE A 12 -6.61 15.08 42.00
C ILE A 12 -7.63 14.37 41.13
N ALA A 13 -8.22 15.11 40.17
CA ALA A 13 -9.06 14.55 39.14
C ALA A 13 -8.23 13.53 38.33
N GLN A 14 -8.60 12.27 38.46
CA GLN A 14 -8.03 11.20 37.63
C GLN A 14 -8.35 11.50 36.18
N SER A 15 -7.30 11.64 35.37
CA SER A 15 -7.40 11.71 33.91
C SER A 15 -8.18 10.50 33.42
N PRO A 16 -9.11 10.68 32.45
CA PRO A 16 -9.81 9.53 31.88
C PRO A 16 -8.76 8.61 31.20
N THR A 17 -8.69 7.39 31.69
CA THR A 17 -7.98 6.28 31.07
C THR A 17 -8.32 6.23 29.59
N ALA A 18 -7.30 6.22 28.76
CA ALA A 18 -7.42 5.99 27.33
C ALA A 18 -8.26 4.71 27.12
N THR A 19 -9.49 4.89 26.68
CA THR A 19 -10.35 3.79 26.28
C THR A 19 -9.70 3.18 25.06
N GLU A 20 -9.17 1.98 25.18
CA GLU A 20 -8.80 1.13 24.04
C GLU A 20 -10.01 1.09 23.10
N ILE A 21 -9.87 1.73 21.94
CA ILE A 21 -10.85 1.66 20.88
C ILE A 21 -10.70 0.27 20.24
N THR A 22 -11.33 -0.73 20.86
CA THR A 22 -11.59 -1.99 20.19
C THR A 22 -12.49 -1.67 18.99
N PRO A 23 -12.11 -2.05 17.76
CA PRO A 23 -12.97 -1.81 16.59
C PRO A 23 -14.31 -2.52 16.83
N SER A 24 -15.37 -1.74 17.02
CA SER A 24 -16.72 -2.27 17.17
C SER A 24 -17.07 -3.08 15.93
N PRO A 25 -17.59 -4.31 16.06
CA PRO A 25 -18.00 -5.09 14.91
C PRO A 25 -19.04 -4.30 14.10
N ALA A 26 -18.84 -4.26 12.77
CA ALA A 26 -19.73 -3.53 11.88
C ALA A 26 -21.21 -3.91 12.13
N PRO A 27 -22.10 -2.94 12.26
CA PRO A 27 -23.51 -3.22 12.58
C PRO A 27 -24.16 -4.07 11.49
N ARG A 28 -25.02 -5.00 11.89
CA ARG A 28 -25.76 -5.86 10.97
C ARG A 28 -27.11 -5.24 10.66
N TYR A 29 -27.23 -4.61 9.50
CA TYR A 29 -28.49 -4.03 9.04
C TYR A 29 -29.41 -5.08 8.43
N THR A 30 -30.69 -5.03 8.76
CA THR A 30 -31.73 -5.89 8.18
C THR A 30 -32.19 -5.36 6.82
N ALA A 31 -32.79 -6.23 5.99
CA ALA A 31 -33.32 -5.81 4.71
C ALA A 31 -34.45 -4.77 4.82
N SER A 32 -35.20 -4.76 5.93
CA SER A 32 -36.25 -3.74 6.21
C SER A 32 -35.64 -2.37 6.51
N GLU A 33 -34.57 -2.32 7.32
CA GLU A 33 -33.86 -1.08 7.63
C GLU A 33 -33.21 -0.48 6.38
N LEU A 34 -32.59 -1.30 5.53
CA LEU A 34 -31.99 -0.84 4.27
C LEU A 34 -33.06 -0.26 3.30
N ARG A 35 -34.21 -0.89 3.22
CA ARG A 35 -35.32 -0.37 2.39
C ARG A 35 -35.88 0.93 2.93
N ALA A 36 -36.07 1.04 4.26
CA ALA A 36 -36.46 2.29 4.89
C ALA A 36 -35.43 3.39 4.67
N ALA A 37 -34.13 3.10 4.91
CA ALA A 37 -33.06 4.06 4.67
C ALA A 37 -33.05 4.57 3.20
N ARG A 38 -33.22 3.68 2.22
CA ARG A 38 -33.27 4.07 0.81
C ARG A 38 -34.56 4.89 0.48
N ALA A 39 -35.67 4.63 1.20
CA ALA A 39 -36.92 5.38 1.00
C ALA A 39 -36.87 6.78 1.63
N ASP A 40 -36.34 6.88 2.84
CA ASP A 40 -36.38 8.08 3.68
C ASP A 40 -35.21 9.03 3.46
N ASP A 41 -34.02 8.51 3.15
CA ASP A 41 -32.81 9.29 2.91
C ASP A 41 -32.54 9.45 1.40
N HIS A 42 -32.76 10.66 0.89
CA HIS A 42 -32.53 10.99 -0.52
C HIS A 42 -31.05 10.92 -0.93
N ARG A 43 -30.12 11.18 0.01
CA ARG A 43 -28.65 11.09 -0.25
C ARG A 43 -28.23 9.64 -0.39
N PHE A 44 -28.66 8.78 0.53
CA PHE A 44 -28.37 7.35 0.41
C PHE A 44 -29.06 6.74 -0.83
N ARG A 45 -30.25 7.20 -1.19
CA ARG A 45 -30.89 6.80 -2.45
C ARG A 45 -30.03 7.14 -3.66
N ALA A 46 -29.49 8.37 -3.73
CA ALA A 46 -28.60 8.78 -4.82
C ALA A 46 -27.34 7.89 -4.91
N VAL A 47 -26.76 7.49 -3.78
CA VAL A 47 -25.64 6.52 -3.74
C VAL A 47 -26.05 5.18 -4.36
N CYS A 48 -27.23 4.65 -3.98
CA CYS A 48 -27.73 3.39 -4.52
C CYS A 48 -27.99 3.47 -6.02
N ASP A 49 -28.65 4.54 -6.48
CA ASP A 49 -28.99 4.73 -7.90
C ASP A 49 -27.72 4.89 -8.77
N THR A 50 -26.72 5.60 -8.26
CA THR A 50 -25.42 5.71 -8.93
C THR A 50 -24.70 4.36 -8.99
N ALA A 51 -24.72 3.59 -7.89
CA ALA A 51 -24.14 2.27 -7.87
C ALA A 51 -24.81 1.32 -8.89
N GLU A 52 -26.15 1.35 -8.97
CA GLU A 52 -26.91 0.58 -9.96
C GLU A 52 -26.58 1.00 -11.40
N SER A 53 -26.41 2.29 -11.65
CA SER A 53 -26.01 2.84 -12.95
C SER A 53 -24.61 2.34 -13.36
N ILE A 54 -23.64 2.39 -12.47
CA ILE A 54 -22.26 1.94 -12.73
C ILE A 54 -22.20 0.42 -12.94
N LEU A 55 -22.97 -0.34 -12.17
CA LEU A 55 -23.03 -1.80 -12.27
C LEU A 55 -23.86 -2.31 -13.44
N GLY A 56 -24.73 -1.48 -14.01
CA GLY A 56 -25.70 -1.86 -15.05
C GLY A 56 -26.75 -2.89 -14.59
N ARG A 57 -26.94 -3.03 -13.28
CA ARG A 57 -27.88 -4.00 -12.67
C ARG A 57 -28.35 -3.51 -11.29
N PRO A 58 -29.51 -3.99 -10.81
CA PRO A 58 -29.97 -3.70 -9.46
C PRO A 58 -28.98 -4.16 -8.40
N LEU A 59 -28.93 -3.43 -7.28
CA LEU A 59 -28.11 -3.80 -6.14
C LEU A 59 -28.59 -5.09 -5.47
N THR A 60 -27.66 -5.96 -5.13
CA THR A 60 -27.96 -7.06 -4.21
C THR A 60 -28.04 -6.56 -2.78
N ASP A 61 -28.82 -7.26 -1.90
CA ASP A 61 -28.93 -6.93 -0.47
C ASP A 61 -27.56 -6.84 0.21
N ALA A 62 -26.62 -7.70 -0.18
CA ALA A 62 -25.26 -7.68 0.35
C ALA A 62 -24.52 -6.37 -0.01
N LEU A 63 -24.62 -5.93 -1.27
CA LEU A 63 -23.95 -4.71 -1.73
C LEU A 63 -24.64 -3.45 -1.17
N GLN A 64 -25.95 -3.45 -1.07
CA GLN A 64 -26.70 -2.36 -0.43
C GLN A 64 -26.32 -2.23 1.05
N ARG A 65 -26.14 -3.36 1.77
CA ARG A 65 -25.65 -3.37 3.15
C ARG A 65 -24.26 -2.78 3.26
N THR A 66 -23.34 -3.16 2.36
CA THR A 66 -22.00 -2.58 2.30
C THR A 66 -22.05 -1.06 2.09
N LEU A 67 -22.83 -0.57 1.13
CA LEU A 67 -22.96 0.86 0.88
C LEU A 67 -23.54 1.61 2.09
N TYR A 68 -24.51 1.01 2.77
CA TYR A 68 -25.08 1.60 3.97
C TYR A 68 -24.11 1.60 5.14
N THR A 69 -23.28 0.57 5.27
CA THR A 69 -22.19 0.52 6.27
C THR A 69 -21.18 1.65 6.01
N VAL A 70 -20.80 1.87 4.76
CA VAL A 70 -19.87 2.95 4.39
C VAL A 70 -20.48 4.33 4.67
N TYR A 71 -21.76 4.50 4.35
CA TYR A 71 -22.47 5.75 4.54
C TYR A 71 -22.74 6.07 6.01
N ASN A 72 -23.27 5.10 6.78
CA ASN A 72 -23.77 5.32 8.14
C ASN A 72 -22.74 4.98 9.23
N HIS A 73 -21.92 3.94 9.03
CA HIS A 73 -20.96 3.48 10.06
C HIS A 73 -19.56 4.08 9.86
N ILE A 74 -19.01 4.03 8.64
CA ILE A 74 -17.73 4.71 8.32
C ILE A 74 -17.94 6.22 8.26
N GLY A 75 -19.15 6.68 7.89
CA GLY A 75 -19.54 8.09 7.92
C GLY A 75 -19.04 8.90 6.72
N LEU A 76 -18.74 8.26 5.58
CA LEU A 76 -18.37 9.00 4.39
C LEU A 76 -19.59 9.74 3.80
N PRO A 77 -19.44 11.00 3.38
CA PRO A 77 -20.50 11.75 2.69
C PRO A 77 -20.95 11.07 1.40
N ALA A 78 -22.24 11.19 1.06
CA ALA A 78 -22.80 10.56 -0.13
C ALA A 78 -22.06 10.93 -1.41
N GLU A 79 -21.66 12.19 -1.56
CA GLU A 79 -20.92 12.71 -2.69
C GLU A 79 -19.54 12.03 -2.83
N VAL A 80 -18.88 11.79 -1.71
CA VAL A 80 -17.56 11.08 -1.67
C VAL A 80 -17.74 9.61 -2.03
N ILE A 81 -18.82 8.97 -1.57
CA ILE A 81 -19.13 7.57 -1.92
C ILE A 81 -19.42 7.44 -3.43
N ILE A 82 -20.12 8.40 -4.02
CA ILE A 82 -20.37 8.44 -5.47
C ILE A 82 -19.07 8.51 -6.26
N GLU A 83 -18.15 9.36 -5.85
CA GLU A 83 -16.80 9.45 -6.47
C GLU A 83 -16.00 8.15 -6.29
N LEU A 84 -16.09 7.53 -5.10
CA LEU A 84 -15.45 6.24 -4.82
C LEU A 84 -15.97 5.13 -5.74
N LEU A 85 -17.28 5.06 -5.93
CA LEU A 85 -17.92 4.12 -6.85
C LEU A 85 -17.47 4.36 -8.30
N SER A 86 -17.41 5.63 -8.71
CA SER A 86 -16.95 6.03 -10.04
C SER A 86 -15.46 5.65 -10.25
N TYR A 87 -14.62 5.85 -9.24
CA TYR A 87 -13.21 5.46 -9.26
C TYR A 87 -13.04 3.94 -9.41
N LEU A 88 -13.75 3.16 -8.57
CA LEU A 88 -13.68 1.70 -8.64
C LEU A 88 -14.28 1.13 -9.95
N GLY A 89 -15.26 1.80 -10.52
CA GLY A 89 -15.90 1.41 -11.78
C GLY A 89 -14.99 1.57 -13.00
N ARG A 90 -14.07 2.54 -12.99
CA ARG A 90 -13.12 2.75 -14.10
C ARG A 90 -12.13 1.61 -14.26
N ASP A 91 -11.61 1.08 -13.15
CA ASP A 91 -10.50 0.11 -13.16
C ASP A 91 -10.98 -1.35 -13.14
N LYS A 92 -12.18 -1.61 -12.65
CA LYS A 92 -12.64 -2.98 -12.37
C LYS A 92 -14.03 -3.19 -12.95
N GLY A 93 -14.15 -3.89 -14.04
CA GLY A 93 -15.43 -4.22 -14.67
C GLY A 93 -16.48 -4.88 -13.75
N ALA A 94 -16.14 -5.25 -12.51
CA ALA A 94 -17.05 -5.73 -11.46
C ALA A 94 -16.60 -5.21 -10.09
N ILE A 95 -17.37 -4.32 -9.51
CA ILE A 95 -17.15 -3.80 -8.16
C ILE A 95 -17.66 -4.82 -7.14
N LYS A 96 -16.81 -5.20 -6.19
CA LYS A 96 -17.17 -6.10 -5.07
C LYS A 96 -17.31 -5.29 -3.79
N GLY A 97 -18.23 -5.67 -2.91
CA GLY A 97 -18.44 -5.02 -1.62
C GLY A 97 -17.15 -4.83 -0.81
N ARG A 98 -16.30 -5.89 -0.75
CA ARG A 98 -14.99 -5.81 -0.08
C ARG A 98 -14.06 -4.74 -0.64
N ASP A 99 -14.12 -4.47 -1.95
CA ASP A 99 -13.29 -3.42 -2.56
C ASP A 99 -13.81 -2.03 -2.16
N ILE A 100 -15.13 -1.87 -2.06
CA ILE A 100 -15.77 -0.64 -1.57
C ILE A 100 -15.38 -0.38 -0.11
N GLU A 101 -15.57 -1.37 0.77
CA GLU A 101 -15.25 -1.23 2.19
C GLU A 101 -13.77 -0.90 2.42
N ARG A 102 -12.87 -1.62 1.74
CA ARG A 102 -11.43 -1.37 1.86
C ARG A 102 -11.06 0.05 1.43
N GLU A 103 -11.54 0.49 0.29
CA GLU A 103 -11.22 1.81 -0.24
C GLU A 103 -11.86 2.92 0.61
N ALA A 104 -13.09 2.69 1.09
CA ALA A 104 -13.78 3.60 2.00
C ALA A 104 -13.02 3.79 3.32
N CYS A 105 -12.47 2.71 3.90
CA CYS A 105 -11.63 2.80 5.08
C CYS A 105 -10.35 3.62 4.80
N ILE A 106 -9.68 3.38 3.66
CA ILE A 106 -8.49 4.15 3.27
C ILE A 106 -8.82 5.63 3.14
N TRP A 107 -9.94 5.97 2.51
CA TRP A 107 -10.35 7.38 2.34
C TRP A 107 -10.71 8.03 3.67
N SER A 108 -11.41 7.30 4.55
CA SER A 108 -11.74 7.76 5.89
C SER A 108 -10.48 7.99 6.74
N ASP A 109 -9.53 7.04 6.74
CA ASP A 109 -8.27 7.14 7.48
C ASP A 109 -7.39 8.30 6.99
N LYS A 110 -7.48 8.64 5.70
CA LYS A 110 -6.80 9.80 5.09
C LYS A 110 -7.57 11.12 5.27
N GLY A 111 -8.74 11.10 5.88
CA GLY A 111 -9.57 12.29 6.08
C GLY A 111 -10.15 12.87 4.76
N ILE A 112 -10.38 12.04 3.76
CA ILE A 112 -10.97 12.43 2.47
C ILE A 112 -12.49 12.50 2.65
N LEU A 113 -12.99 13.68 2.98
CA LEU A 113 -14.39 13.92 3.33
C LEU A 113 -15.10 14.88 2.36
N THR A 114 -14.38 15.47 1.43
CA THR A 114 -14.94 16.37 0.41
C THR A 114 -14.58 15.93 -1.00
N THR A 115 -15.36 16.35 -1.99
CA THR A 115 -15.04 16.10 -3.40
C THR A 115 -13.71 16.73 -3.82
N ALA A 116 -13.31 17.83 -3.21
CA ALA A 116 -12.00 18.46 -3.46
C ALA A 116 -10.85 17.58 -2.95
N ASP A 117 -11.01 16.95 -1.78
CA ASP A 117 -10.03 16.00 -1.25
C ASP A 117 -9.93 14.75 -2.14
N VAL A 118 -11.07 14.25 -2.65
CA VAL A 118 -11.10 13.15 -3.62
C VAL A 118 -10.30 13.50 -4.86
N GLN A 119 -10.55 14.66 -5.47
CA GLN A 119 -9.84 15.09 -6.69
C GLN A 119 -8.33 15.21 -6.45
N ARG A 120 -7.92 15.76 -5.31
CA ARG A 120 -6.50 15.83 -4.93
C ARG A 120 -5.88 14.43 -4.80
N TYR A 121 -6.52 13.55 -4.06
CA TYR A 121 -6.07 12.18 -3.87
C TYR A 121 -5.98 11.40 -5.19
N LEU A 122 -6.99 11.49 -6.06
CA LEU A 122 -6.98 10.82 -7.35
C LEU A 122 -5.89 11.37 -8.27
N SER A 123 -5.61 12.68 -8.23
CA SER A 123 -4.51 13.26 -9.01
C SER A 123 -3.14 12.79 -8.52
N GLU A 124 -2.95 12.62 -7.21
CA GLU A 124 -1.74 12.04 -6.62
C GLU A 124 -1.56 10.57 -7.05
N VAL A 125 -2.61 9.77 -6.94
CA VAL A 125 -2.61 8.35 -7.37
C VAL A 125 -2.30 8.20 -8.86
N GLU A 126 -2.84 9.07 -9.70
CA GLU A 126 -2.58 9.07 -11.15
C GLU A 126 -1.14 9.53 -11.46
N ALA A 127 -0.63 10.52 -10.75
CA ALA A 127 0.76 10.96 -10.87
C ALA A 127 1.78 9.88 -10.46
N GLU A 128 1.46 9.06 -9.46
CA GLU A 128 2.30 7.93 -9.02
C GLU A 128 2.22 6.71 -9.95
N LYS A 129 1.18 6.60 -10.76
CA LYS A 129 0.93 5.42 -11.60
C LYS A 129 2.11 5.05 -12.51
N PRO A 130 2.73 5.99 -13.29
CA PRO A 130 3.86 5.65 -14.15
C PRO A 130 5.08 5.13 -13.35
N LEU A 131 5.35 5.71 -12.19
CA LEU A 131 6.43 5.23 -11.31
C LEU A 131 6.12 3.82 -10.76
N ARG A 132 4.89 3.60 -10.32
CA ARG A 132 4.42 2.29 -9.84
C ARG A 132 4.52 1.22 -10.92
N ASP A 133 4.11 1.54 -12.15
CA ASP A 133 4.18 0.63 -13.30
C ASP A 133 5.63 0.31 -13.67
N ALA A 134 6.53 1.30 -13.66
CA ALA A 134 7.96 1.10 -13.87
C ALA A 134 8.59 0.20 -12.79
N LEU A 135 8.20 0.36 -11.52
CA LEU A 135 8.65 -0.50 -10.43
C LEU A 135 8.15 -1.95 -10.59
N PHE A 136 6.89 -2.15 -11.00
CA PHE A 136 6.37 -3.49 -11.28
C PHE A 136 7.09 -4.14 -12.47
N GLN A 137 7.36 -3.39 -13.53
CA GLN A 137 8.15 -3.87 -14.67
C GLN A 137 9.57 -4.28 -14.24
N THR A 138 10.25 -3.47 -13.41
CA THR A 138 11.57 -3.78 -12.87
C THR A 138 11.55 -5.06 -12.05
N LEU A 139 10.47 -5.32 -11.32
CA LEU A 139 10.28 -6.54 -10.53
C LEU A 139 9.94 -7.76 -11.40
N GLY A 140 9.66 -7.56 -12.69
CA GLY A 140 9.28 -8.63 -13.63
C GLY A 140 7.80 -9.04 -13.51
N VAL A 141 6.96 -8.17 -12.97
CA VAL A 141 5.51 -8.40 -12.88
C VAL A 141 4.86 -7.82 -14.13
N VAL A 142 4.87 -8.61 -15.20
CA VAL A 142 4.26 -8.23 -16.49
C VAL A 142 3.23 -9.28 -16.89
N GLY A 143 2.04 -8.84 -17.27
CA GLY A 143 0.96 -9.74 -17.75
C GLY A 143 0.31 -10.63 -16.69
N ARG A 144 0.63 -10.48 -15.42
CA ARG A 144 0.01 -11.19 -14.29
C ARG A 144 -0.33 -10.24 -13.13
N ALA A 145 -1.23 -10.68 -12.27
CA ALA A 145 -1.51 -9.96 -11.05
C ALA A 145 -0.33 -10.04 -10.05
N PRO A 146 0.08 -8.94 -9.41
CA PRO A 146 1.13 -8.95 -8.40
C PRO A 146 0.70 -9.70 -7.15
N THR A 147 1.62 -10.44 -6.55
CA THR A 147 1.42 -11.09 -5.24
C THR A 147 1.32 -10.06 -4.11
N ALA A 148 0.85 -10.48 -2.93
CA ALA A 148 0.78 -9.61 -1.76
C ALA A 148 2.18 -9.08 -1.35
N ALA A 149 3.21 -9.95 -1.42
CA ALA A 149 4.58 -9.57 -1.11
C ALA A 149 5.16 -8.55 -2.10
N GLU A 150 4.90 -8.70 -3.39
CA GLU A 150 5.31 -7.75 -4.43
C GLU A 150 4.62 -6.40 -4.27
N ARG A 151 3.30 -6.38 -4.03
CA ARG A 151 2.57 -5.14 -3.74
C ARG A 151 3.14 -4.40 -2.54
N SER A 152 3.41 -5.13 -1.46
CA SER A 152 3.99 -4.55 -0.25
C SER A 152 5.43 -4.02 -0.45
N LEU A 153 6.21 -4.67 -1.32
CA LEU A 153 7.54 -4.19 -1.68
C LEU A 153 7.47 -2.90 -2.52
N ILE A 154 6.57 -2.85 -3.51
CA ILE A 154 6.37 -1.64 -4.33
C ILE A 154 5.82 -0.49 -3.47
N ALA A 155 4.89 -0.76 -2.55
CA ALA A 155 4.41 0.26 -1.62
C ALA A 155 5.56 0.86 -0.78
N LEU A 156 6.49 0.03 -0.30
CA LEU A 156 7.70 0.50 0.39
C LEU A 156 8.56 1.38 -0.52
N CYS A 157 8.77 0.99 -1.79
CA CYS A 157 9.55 1.79 -2.73
C CYS A 157 8.92 3.17 -2.96
N LEU A 158 7.60 3.23 -3.14
CA LEU A 158 6.86 4.49 -3.32
C LEU A 158 6.90 5.35 -2.06
N GLU A 159 6.65 4.76 -0.89
CA GLU A 159 6.65 5.46 0.41
C GLU A 159 8.03 6.08 0.73
N LYS A 160 9.10 5.35 0.43
CA LYS A 160 10.48 5.77 0.74
C LYS A 160 11.17 6.48 -0.42
N GLY A 161 10.52 6.62 -1.56
CA GLY A 161 11.05 7.33 -2.73
C GLY A 161 12.17 6.58 -3.47
N PHE A 162 12.20 5.25 -3.43
CA PHE A 162 13.16 4.47 -4.21
C PHE A 162 12.80 4.46 -5.69
N PRO A 163 13.71 4.91 -6.58
CA PRO A 163 13.49 4.84 -8.02
C PRO A 163 13.63 3.40 -8.56
N PRO A 164 13.13 3.10 -9.76
CA PRO A 164 13.26 1.78 -10.38
C PRO A 164 14.69 1.27 -10.47
N ASP A 165 15.66 2.15 -10.71
CA ASP A 165 17.08 1.80 -10.82
C ASP A 165 17.66 1.29 -9.49
N ALA A 166 17.25 1.88 -8.35
CA ALA A 166 17.65 1.41 -7.04
C ALA A 166 17.05 0.03 -6.74
N LEU A 167 15.78 -0.20 -7.11
CA LEU A 167 15.15 -1.52 -7.00
C LEU A 167 15.86 -2.54 -7.90
N GLN A 168 16.24 -2.17 -9.12
CA GLN A 168 17.01 -3.03 -10.03
C GLN A 168 18.35 -3.43 -9.43
N LEU A 169 19.06 -2.47 -8.83
CA LEU A 169 20.33 -2.73 -8.11
C LEU A 169 20.11 -3.72 -6.94
N ALA A 170 19.04 -3.55 -6.16
CA ALA A 170 18.70 -4.48 -5.08
C ALA A 170 18.44 -5.90 -5.61
N ILE A 171 17.71 -6.04 -6.72
CA ILE A 171 17.45 -7.32 -7.38
C ILE A 171 18.74 -7.97 -7.88
N GLN A 172 19.64 -7.20 -8.48
CA GLN A 172 20.95 -7.71 -8.93
C GLN A 172 21.79 -8.23 -7.77
N ARG A 173 21.83 -7.50 -6.65
CA ARG A 173 22.55 -7.92 -5.44
C ARG A 173 21.95 -9.17 -4.82
N MET A 174 20.63 -9.21 -4.71
CA MET A 174 19.92 -10.40 -4.24
C MET A 174 20.26 -11.63 -5.09
N LYS A 175 20.22 -11.50 -6.44
CA LYS A 175 20.57 -12.61 -7.35
C LYS A 175 22.01 -13.09 -7.17
N ARG A 176 22.97 -12.18 -6.90
CA ARG A 176 24.37 -12.55 -6.61
C ARG A 176 24.51 -13.27 -5.27
N GLY A 177 23.78 -12.80 -4.22
CA GLY A 177 23.91 -13.33 -2.87
C GLY A 177 23.19 -14.67 -2.67
N ILE A 178 21.91 -14.74 -3.03
CA ILE A 178 21.05 -15.91 -2.73
C ILE A 178 20.58 -16.67 -3.98
N GLY A 179 20.87 -16.19 -5.18
CA GLY A 179 20.59 -16.88 -6.47
C GLY A 179 19.11 -16.97 -6.84
N GLN A 180 18.18 -16.70 -5.94
CA GLN A 180 16.74 -16.80 -6.15
C GLN A 180 16.00 -15.54 -5.69
N PHE A 181 14.78 -15.34 -6.21
CA PHE A 181 13.95 -14.20 -5.82
C PHE A 181 13.41 -14.36 -4.39
N SER A 182 13.62 -13.32 -3.56
CA SER A 182 13.07 -13.23 -2.21
C SER A 182 12.62 -11.80 -1.89
N ALA A 183 11.30 -11.61 -1.81
CA ALA A 183 10.71 -10.31 -1.49
C ALA A 183 11.07 -9.85 -0.06
N SER A 184 11.23 -10.78 0.88
CA SER A 184 11.63 -10.47 2.25
C SER A 184 13.07 -9.97 2.34
N TYR A 185 13.98 -10.57 1.55
CA TYR A 185 15.36 -10.12 1.46
C TYR A 185 15.46 -8.72 0.84
N LEU A 186 14.74 -8.47 -0.27
CA LEU A 186 14.67 -7.14 -0.90
C LEU A 186 14.15 -6.09 0.06
N ARG A 187 13.10 -6.43 0.83
CA ARG A 187 12.54 -5.52 1.84
C ARG A 187 13.56 -5.15 2.91
N LYS A 188 14.28 -6.13 3.48
CA LYS A 188 15.34 -5.87 4.47
C LYS A 188 16.42 -4.97 3.88
N MET A 189 16.87 -5.24 2.65
CA MET A 189 17.89 -4.44 1.96
C MET A 189 17.43 -2.99 1.75
N LEU A 190 16.23 -2.77 1.20
CA LEU A 190 15.68 -1.43 1.01
C LEU A 190 15.49 -0.69 2.34
N SER A 191 14.98 -1.37 3.38
CA SER A 191 14.84 -0.78 4.72
C SER A 191 16.19 -0.39 5.32
N SER A 192 17.25 -1.18 5.12
CA SER A 192 18.59 -0.82 5.57
C SER A 192 19.15 0.40 4.83
N TRP A 193 18.87 0.54 3.53
CA TRP A 193 19.24 1.73 2.77
C TRP A 193 18.48 2.97 3.24
N ASP A 194 17.16 2.84 3.49
CA ASP A 194 16.34 3.91 4.06
C ASP A 194 16.87 4.38 5.43
N GLN A 195 17.25 3.46 6.33
CA GLN A 195 17.87 3.79 7.62
C GLN A 195 19.19 4.55 7.48
N LYS A 196 19.93 4.33 6.39
CA LYS A 196 21.18 5.02 6.07
C LYS A 196 20.94 6.32 5.29
N GLY A 197 19.68 6.65 4.98
CA GLY A 197 19.28 7.85 4.25
C GLY A 197 19.69 7.84 2.76
N VAL A 198 19.86 6.66 2.15
CA VAL A 198 20.29 6.53 0.76
C VAL A 198 19.21 5.86 -0.07
N HIS A 199 18.79 6.52 -1.13
CA HIS A 199 17.66 6.08 -1.96
C HIS A 199 18.02 5.98 -3.45
N THR A 200 19.07 6.66 -3.89
CA THR A 200 19.53 6.63 -5.30
C THR A 200 20.69 5.67 -5.49
N VAL A 201 20.85 5.15 -6.73
CA VAL A 201 21.98 4.27 -7.09
C VAL A 201 23.33 4.91 -6.78
N ALA A 202 23.47 6.21 -7.02
CA ALA A 202 24.72 6.93 -6.75
C ALA A 202 25.06 6.94 -5.26
N GLU A 203 24.11 7.26 -4.39
CA GLU A 203 24.28 7.26 -2.93
C GLU A 203 24.57 5.85 -2.40
N ILE A 204 23.80 4.86 -2.86
CA ILE A 204 23.98 3.46 -2.47
C ILE A 204 25.38 2.95 -2.85
N THR A 205 25.84 3.30 -4.06
CA THR A 205 27.17 2.91 -4.55
C THR A 205 28.30 3.67 -3.83
N ALA A 206 28.04 4.92 -3.41
CA ALA A 206 29.02 5.71 -2.64
C ALA A 206 29.29 5.12 -1.24
N LEU A 207 28.32 4.43 -0.62
CA LEU A 207 28.48 3.73 0.65
C LEU A 207 29.28 2.43 0.55
N GLU A 208 29.51 1.92 -0.66
CA GLU A 208 30.22 0.66 -0.84
C GLU A 208 31.73 0.82 -0.66
N PRO A 209 32.39 -0.13 0.06
CA PRO A 209 33.84 -0.20 0.09
C PRO A 209 34.40 -0.43 -1.32
N GLU A 210 35.58 0.14 -1.60
CA GLU A 210 36.23 0.08 -2.93
C GLU A 210 36.39 -1.33 -3.52
N SER A 211 36.45 -2.35 -2.66
CA SER A 211 36.55 -3.76 -3.07
C SER A 211 35.35 -4.25 -3.87
N ILE A 212 34.15 -3.66 -3.66
CA ILE A 212 32.91 -4.03 -4.37
C ILE A 212 32.77 -3.20 -5.65
N ARG A 213 33.24 -1.94 -5.65
CA ARG A 213 33.20 -1.06 -6.84
C ARG A 213 33.96 -1.63 -8.04
N LYS A 214 35.05 -2.36 -7.81
CA LYS A 214 35.86 -2.93 -8.90
C LYS A 214 35.22 -4.10 -9.64
N ASN A 215 34.13 -4.69 -9.12
CA ASN A 215 33.42 -5.82 -9.74
C ASN A 215 32.09 -5.44 -10.41
N GLN A 216 31.77 -4.16 -10.56
CA GLN A 216 30.60 -3.73 -11.31
C GLN A 216 30.93 -3.64 -12.80
N PRO A 217 30.18 -4.30 -13.70
CA PRO A 217 30.33 -4.07 -15.13
C PRO A 217 29.82 -2.66 -15.46
N THR A 218 30.74 -1.78 -15.81
CA THR A 218 30.48 -0.44 -16.35
C THR A 218 30.09 -0.54 -17.82
N ALA A 219 28.87 -0.97 -18.15
CA ALA A 219 28.24 -0.72 -19.46
C ALA A 219 26.74 -1.01 -19.41
N PRO A 220 25.90 -0.22 -20.11
CA PRO A 220 24.54 -0.60 -20.38
C PRO A 220 24.57 -1.81 -21.32
N VAL A 221 24.18 -2.97 -20.84
CA VAL A 221 24.02 -4.16 -21.69
C VAL A 221 22.73 -3.98 -22.50
N THR A 222 22.88 -3.56 -23.73
CA THR A 222 21.89 -3.74 -24.79
C THR A 222 21.94 -5.22 -25.16
N GLU A 223 21.10 -6.06 -24.60
CA GLU A 223 20.97 -7.44 -25.08
C GLU A 223 20.21 -7.44 -26.41
N PRO A 224 20.74 -8.14 -27.45
CA PRO A 224 19.98 -8.42 -28.66
C PRO A 224 18.97 -9.56 -28.41
N PRO A 225 17.85 -9.63 -29.15
CA PRO A 225 16.81 -10.61 -28.92
C PRO A 225 17.25 -12.02 -29.33
N PHE A 226 16.99 -12.98 -28.46
CA PHE A 226 16.92 -14.43 -28.63
C PHE A 226 17.55 -15.06 -29.89
N GLY A 227 18.66 -15.74 -29.68
CA GLY A 227 19.21 -16.72 -30.61
C GLY A 227 19.60 -17.98 -29.84
N ASN A 228 19.02 -19.13 -30.24
CA ASN A 228 19.33 -20.48 -29.79
C ASN A 228 20.84 -20.78 -29.94
N ALA A 229 21.50 -21.15 -28.86
CA ALA A 229 22.76 -21.92 -28.95
C ALA A 229 22.98 -22.76 -27.70
N ALA A 230 23.37 -24.00 -27.97
CA ALA A 230 23.62 -25.15 -27.13
C ALA A 230 24.40 -24.91 -25.83
N ALA A 231 24.06 -25.72 -24.83
CA ALA A 231 24.74 -25.84 -23.55
C ALA A 231 26.19 -26.34 -23.70
N PRO A 232 27.12 -25.81 -22.93
CA PRO A 232 28.31 -26.54 -22.50
C PRO A 232 28.29 -26.87 -21.00
N ALA A 233 28.94 -27.96 -20.71
CA ALA A 233 29.01 -28.78 -19.52
C ALA A 233 29.25 -28.07 -18.17
N ALA A 234 28.78 -28.74 -17.13
CA ALA A 234 28.96 -28.49 -15.72
C ALA A 234 30.41 -28.16 -15.32
N GLY A 235 30.62 -26.92 -14.87
CA GLY A 235 31.74 -26.51 -14.05
C GLY A 235 31.21 -26.14 -12.66
N SER A 236 31.72 -26.81 -11.63
CA SER A 236 31.39 -26.59 -10.22
C SER A 236 31.73 -25.16 -9.80
N ALA A 237 30.74 -24.27 -9.80
CA ALA A 237 30.84 -22.96 -9.17
C ALA A 237 30.62 -23.15 -7.65
N GLN A 238 31.65 -22.94 -6.85
CA GLN A 238 31.52 -22.75 -5.40
C GLN A 238 30.58 -21.57 -5.13
N PRO A 239 29.67 -21.67 -4.13
CA PRO A 239 28.84 -20.55 -3.75
C PRO A 239 29.73 -19.40 -3.32
N ALA A 240 29.53 -18.21 -3.92
CA ALA A 240 30.22 -17.01 -3.52
C ALA A 240 29.99 -16.77 -2.03
N GLN A 241 31.07 -16.68 -1.26
CA GLN A 241 30.98 -16.37 0.16
C GLN A 241 30.41 -14.96 0.30
N LEU A 242 29.32 -14.84 1.07
CA LEU A 242 28.75 -13.56 1.45
C LEU A 242 29.81 -12.70 2.12
N ALA A 243 29.94 -11.44 1.72
CA ALA A 243 30.83 -10.50 2.35
C ALA A 243 30.42 -10.29 3.82
N ASP A 244 31.37 -10.00 4.70
CA ASP A 244 31.08 -9.92 6.16
C ASP A 244 30.02 -8.88 6.52
N TRP A 245 29.89 -7.81 5.74
CA TRP A 245 28.82 -6.82 5.89
C TRP A 245 27.44 -7.34 5.43
N GLU A 246 27.38 -8.35 4.56
CA GLU A 246 26.13 -9.02 4.16
C GLU A 246 25.65 -10.01 5.24
N LYS A 247 26.55 -10.51 6.07
CA LYS A 247 26.21 -11.40 7.21
C LYS A 247 25.63 -10.60 8.37
N GLU A 248 26.11 -9.37 8.59
CA GLU A 248 25.62 -8.45 9.62
C GLU A 248 24.15 -7.99 9.36
N TRP A 249 23.61 -8.23 8.14
CA TRP A 249 22.25 -7.90 7.78
C TRP A 249 21.25 -9.06 7.93
N LEU A 250 21.75 -10.23 8.30
CA LEU A 250 20.95 -11.45 8.44
C LEU A 250 20.67 -11.82 9.91
N GLU A 251 21.35 -11.16 10.87
CA GLU A 251 21.07 -11.22 12.30
C GLU A 251 20.10 -10.09 12.72
#